data_e8ef016b810501c02ab1783993f11e4c
#
_entry.id   e8ef016b810501c02ab1783993f11e4c
#
_cell.length_a   1.000
_cell.length_b   1.000
_cell.length_c   1.000
_cell.angle_alpha   90.00
_cell.angle_beta   90.00
_cell.angle_gamma   90.00
#
_symmetry.space_group_name_H-M   'P 1'
#
loop_
_entity.id
_entity.type
_entity.pdbx_description
1 polymer ?
#
loop_
_entity_poly.entity_id
_entity_poly.type
_entity_poly.pdbx_seq_one_letter_code
_entity_poly.pdbx_strand_id
1 'polypeptide(L)'
;MGKRIGLLGGTFDPVHIGHLRSALEVADTLGLQELRLIPNARPPHRDTPQVSAQERLAMVQCAVAGIAPLVVDDRELKRDKPSYTIDTLEQTRAELAADDQLFLLLGW
;
A
#
# COMPACT_ATOMS: atom_id res chain seq x y z
N MET A 1 -24.34 -3.44 -2.77
CA MET A 1 -23.32 -3.20 -3.79
C MET A 1 -21.94 -3.35 -3.22
N GLY A 2 -21.04 -3.89 -4.00
CA GLY A 2 -19.69 -4.13 -3.53
C GLY A 2 -18.87 -2.86 -3.37
N LYS A 3 -17.84 -2.96 -2.56
CA LYS A 3 -16.87 -1.88 -2.38
C LYS A 3 -15.83 -1.91 -3.48
N ARG A 4 -15.22 -0.76 -3.74
CA ARG A 4 -14.08 -0.66 -4.63
C ARG A 4 -12.85 -0.37 -3.79
N ILE A 5 -11.92 -1.29 -3.80
CA ILE A 5 -10.74 -1.23 -2.97
C ILE A 5 -9.50 -1.32 -3.84
N GLY A 6 -8.59 -0.37 -3.68
CA GLY A 6 -7.34 -0.37 -4.40
C GLY A 6 -6.17 -0.76 -3.51
N LEU A 7 -5.16 -1.39 -4.11
CA LEU A 7 -3.91 -1.71 -3.44
C LEU A 7 -2.78 -1.02 -4.19
N LEU A 8 -1.98 -0.27 -3.48
CA LEU A 8 -0.79 0.37 -4.04
C LEU A 8 0.42 -0.06 -3.21
N GLY A 9 1.19 -0.97 -3.77
CA GLY A 9 2.42 -1.42 -3.15
C GLY A 9 3.58 -0.50 -3.49
N GLY A 10 4.52 -0.40 -2.60
CA GLY A 10 5.71 0.40 -2.86
C GLY A 10 6.71 0.34 -1.72
N THR A 11 7.89 0.82 -2.01
CA THR A 11 8.94 0.90 -1.00
C THR A 11 8.69 2.06 -0.04
N PHE A 12 8.20 3.18 -0.55
CA PHE A 12 7.95 4.40 0.23
C PHE A 12 9.18 4.79 1.07
N ASP A 13 10.28 5.06 0.39
CA ASP A 13 11.55 5.35 1.03
C ASP A 13 12.13 6.67 0.51
N PRO A 14 11.69 7.80 1.03
CA PRO A 14 10.48 7.94 1.83
C PRO A 14 9.23 8.12 0.97
N VAL A 15 8.06 8.02 1.61
CA VAL A 15 6.84 8.47 0.97
C VAL A 15 6.90 10.00 0.83
N HIS A 16 6.37 10.53 -0.25
CA HIS A 16 6.34 11.98 -0.43
C HIS A 16 5.03 12.43 -1.08
N ILE A 17 4.85 13.74 -1.12
CA ILE A 17 3.60 14.36 -1.55
C ILE A 17 3.16 13.95 -2.96
N GLY A 18 4.12 13.74 -3.86
CA GLY A 18 3.80 13.28 -5.21
C GLY A 18 3.10 11.92 -5.22
N HIS A 19 3.55 11.01 -4.37
CA HIS A 19 2.90 9.69 -4.22
C HIS A 19 1.47 9.85 -3.74
N LEU A 20 1.25 10.69 -2.73
CA LEU A 20 -0.07 10.87 -2.14
C LEU A 20 -1.03 11.54 -3.10
N ARG A 21 -0.55 12.54 -3.83
CA ARG A 21 -1.38 13.25 -4.82
C ARG A 21 -1.83 12.30 -5.92
N SER A 22 -0.92 11.53 -6.48
CA SER A 22 -1.24 10.57 -7.52
C SER A 22 -2.22 9.52 -7.01
N ALA A 23 -2.01 9.03 -5.79
CA ALA A 23 -2.90 8.05 -5.19
C ALA A 23 -4.32 8.61 -5.03
N LEU A 24 -4.44 9.85 -4.57
CA LEU A 24 -5.75 10.48 -4.41
C LEU A 24 -6.45 10.69 -5.75
N GLU A 25 -5.72 11.08 -6.77
CA GLU A 25 -6.28 11.26 -8.11
C GLU A 25 -6.80 9.94 -8.67
N VAL A 26 -6.04 8.86 -8.50
CA VAL A 26 -6.47 7.55 -8.96
C VAL A 26 -7.68 7.07 -8.18
N ALA A 27 -7.68 7.25 -6.87
CA ALA A 27 -8.80 6.86 -6.03
C ALA A 27 -10.09 7.58 -6.46
N ASP A 28 -9.97 8.87 -6.74
CA ASP A 28 -11.12 9.66 -7.20
C ASP A 28 -11.60 9.18 -8.57
N THR A 29 -10.69 8.99 -9.51
CA THR A 29 -11.03 8.57 -10.87
C THR A 29 -11.71 7.21 -10.89
N LEU A 30 -11.25 6.27 -10.08
CA LEU A 30 -11.81 4.92 -10.05
C LEU A 30 -12.96 4.77 -9.06
N GLY A 31 -13.27 5.81 -8.30
CA GLY A 31 -14.31 5.73 -7.28
C GLY A 31 -13.96 4.76 -6.17
N LEU A 32 -12.70 4.70 -5.77
CA LEU A 32 -12.26 3.80 -4.71
C LEU A 32 -12.76 4.29 -3.36
N GLN A 33 -13.35 3.39 -2.60
CA GLN A 33 -13.80 3.67 -1.25
C GLN A 33 -12.65 3.53 -0.25
N GLU A 34 -11.64 2.75 -0.63
CA GLU A 34 -10.44 2.56 0.17
C GLU A 34 -9.27 2.34 -0.76
N LEU A 35 -8.16 3.00 -0.49
CA LEU A 35 -6.91 2.76 -1.20
C LEU A 35 -5.85 2.44 -0.14
N ARG A 36 -5.40 1.19 -0.15
CA ARG A 36 -4.43 0.70 0.80
C ARG A 36 -3.02 0.89 0.27
N LEU A 37 -2.22 1.62 1.02
CA LEU A 37 -0.79 1.74 0.74
C LEU A 37 -0.09 0.60 1.47
N ILE A 38 0.62 -0.22 0.72
CA ILE A 38 1.23 -1.44 1.25
C ILE A 38 2.74 -1.30 1.16
N PRO A 39 3.41 -0.84 2.24
CA PRO A 39 4.86 -0.79 2.26
C PRO A 39 5.42 -2.20 2.13
N ASN A 40 6.36 -2.38 1.22
CA ASN A 40 6.95 -3.69 1.05
C ASN A 40 8.23 -3.82 1.87
N ALA A 41 8.52 -5.08 2.26
CA ALA A 41 9.80 -5.41 2.83
C ALA A 41 10.79 -5.57 1.69
N ARG A 42 11.99 -5.05 1.86
CA ARG A 42 13.03 -5.21 0.86
C ARG A 42 14.33 -5.64 1.53
N PRO A 43 15.18 -6.37 0.81
CA PRO A 43 16.46 -6.75 1.37
C PRO A 43 17.31 -5.52 1.67
N PRO A 44 18.11 -5.53 2.73
CA PRO A 44 19.01 -4.43 3.00
C PRO A 44 20.07 -4.33 1.91
N HIS A 45 20.43 -3.10 1.54
CA HIS A 45 21.54 -2.85 0.65
C HIS A 45 22.79 -2.61 1.46
N ARG A 46 23.93 -3.00 0.90
CA ARG A 46 25.18 -2.93 1.63
C ARG A 46 25.77 -1.54 1.72
N ASP A 47 25.61 -0.77 0.67
CA ASP A 47 26.38 0.46 0.49
C ASP A 47 25.63 1.73 0.83
N THR A 48 24.35 1.61 1.18
CA THR A 48 23.52 2.79 1.40
C THR A 48 22.82 2.66 2.74
N PRO A 49 22.92 3.67 3.60
CA PRO A 49 22.09 3.70 4.80
C PRO A 49 20.63 3.65 4.39
N GLN A 50 19.89 2.85 5.09
CA GLN A 50 18.49 2.62 4.73
C GLN A 50 17.58 2.99 5.87
N VAL A 51 16.48 3.61 5.52
CA VAL A 51 15.39 3.78 6.45
C VAL A 51 14.83 2.40 6.73
N SER A 52 14.69 2.05 8.00
CA SER A 52 14.17 0.74 8.38
C SER A 52 12.71 0.59 7.93
N ALA A 53 12.26 -0.67 7.84
CA ALA A 53 10.87 -0.94 7.52
C ALA A 53 9.92 -0.27 8.52
N GLN A 54 10.28 -0.29 9.79
CA GLN A 54 9.46 0.32 10.82
C GLN A 54 9.38 1.84 10.67
N GLU A 55 10.50 2.46 10.32
CA GLU A 55 10.53 3.91 10.09
C GLU A 55 9.73 4.29 8.84
N ARG A 56 9.84 3.49 7.77
CA ARG A 56 9.05 3.72 6.56
C ARG A 56 7.56 3.61 6.84
N LEU A 57 7.18 2.59 7.60
CA LEU A 57 5.80 2.41 8.00
C LEU A 57 5.28 3.60 8.80
N ALA A 58 6.05 4.06 9.77
CA ALA A 58 5.65 5.20 10.58
C ALA A 58 5.47 6.46 9.73
N MET A 59 6.35 6.69 8.76
CA MET A 59 6.24 7.84 7.88
C MET A 59 5.00 7.78 7.00
N VAL A 60 4.68 6.61 6.46
CA VAL A 60 3.48 6.45 5.64
C VAL A 60 2.23 6.64 6.48
N GLN A 61 2.20 6.08 7.69
CA GLN A 61 1.06 6.23 8.58
C GLN A 61 0.81 7.71 8.92
N CYS A 62 1.87 8.44 9.21
CA CYS A 62 1.74 9.87 9.48
C CYS A 62 1.25 10.65 8.25
N ALA A 63 1.77 10.29 7.09
CA ALA A 63 1.44 11.01 5.86
C ALA A 63 -0.02 10.86 5.46
N VAL A 64 -0.63 9.70 5.73
CA VAL A 64 -2.01 9.46 5.32
C VAL A 64 -3.03 9.69 6.44
N ALA A 65 -2.56 10.02 7.63
CA ALA A 65 -3.47 10.21 8.78
C ALA A 65 -4.52 11.27 8.46
N GLY A 66 -5.78 10.88 8.56
CA GLY A 66 -6.89 11.79 8.29
C GLY A 66 -7.15 12.08 6.82
N ILE A 67 -6.49 11.38 5.90
CA ILE A 67 -6.69 11.60 4.46
C ILE A 67 -7.46 10.42 3.88
N ALA A 68 -8.77 10.49 3.94
CA ALA A 68 -9.61 9.47 3.30
C ALA A 68 -9.47 9.60 1.77
N PRO A 69 -9.50 8.51 1.01
CA PRO A 69 -9.73 7.13 1.42
C PRO A 69 -8.43 6.34 1.65
N LEU A 70 -7.33 7.01 1.94
CA LEU A 70 -6.04 6.37 2.09
C LEU A 70 -5.91 5.67 3.44
N VAL A 71 -5.46 4.43 3.42
CA VAL A 71 -5.15 3.67 4.63
C VAL A 71 -3.84 2.94 4.41
N VAL A 72 -3.22 2.48 5.48
CA VAL A 72 -1.97 1.73 5.41
C VAL A 72 -2.23 0.29 5.78
N ASP A 73 -1.65 -0.62 5.00
CA ASP A 73 -1.72 -2.06 5.25
C ASP A 73 -0.28 -2.55 5.37
N ASP A 74 0.10 -3.00 6.55
CA ASP A 74 1.48 -3.37 6.86
C ASP A 74 1.75 -4.87 6.73
N ARG A 75 0.84 -5.62 6.10
CA ARG A 75 0.96 -7.08 6.05
C ARG A 75 2.27 -7.59 5.46
N GLU A 76 2.82 -6.88 4.47
CA GLU A 76 4.06 -7.34 3.86
C GLU A 76 5.27 -7.16 4.77
N LEU A 77 5.21 -6.23 5.70
CA LEU A 77 6.29 -6.03 6.66
C LEU A 77 6.28 -7.06 7.77
N LYS A 78 5.19 -7.78 7.94
CA LYS A 78 5.03 -8.79 8.98
C LYS A 78 5.36 -10.20 8.52
N ARG A 79 5.64 -10.38 7.24
CA ARG A 79 5.96 -11.69 6.69
C ARG A 79 7.43 -12.03 6.94
N ASP A 80 7.68 -13.30 7.23
CA ASP A 80 9.05 -13.80 7.40
C ASP A 80 9.71 -14.14 6.06
N LYS A 81 8.94 -14.21 5.00
CA LYS A 81 9.39 -14.60 3.68
C LYS A 81 9.35 -13.40 2.74
N PRO A 82 10.07 -13.47 1.60
CA PRO A 82 9.93 -12.43 0.60
C PRO A 82 8.48 -12.21 0.23
N SER A 83 8.12 -10.95 0.04
CA SER A 83 6.74 -10.60 -0.27
C SER A 83 6.53 -10.58 -1.77
N TYR A 84 5.50 -11.26 -2.23
CA TYR A 84 5.10 -11.26 -3.62
C TYR A 84 3.71 -10.65 -3.75
N THR A 85 3.53 -9.88 -4.80
CA THR A 85 2.25 -9.22 -5.06
C THR A 85 1.10 -10.22 -5.13
N ILE A 86 1.34 -11.39 -5.74
CA ILE A 86 0.29 -12.39 -5.87
C ILE A 86 -0.21 -12.87 -4.49
N ASP A 87 0.69 -13.03 -3.54
CA ASP A 87 0.30 -13.45 -2.20
C ASP A 87 -0.57 -12.40 -1.52
N THR A 88 -0.19 -11.14 -1.66
CA THR A 88 -0.98 -10.04 -1.11
C THR A 88 -2.35 -9.96 -1.76
N LEU A 89 -2.42 -10.13 -3.07
CA LEU A 89 -3.69 -10.12 -3.78
C LEU A 89 -4.60 -11.25 -3.33
N GLU A 90 -4.07 -12.46 -3.20
CA GLU A 90 -4.85 -13.62 -2.76
C GLU A 90 -5.37 -13.43 -1.35
N GLN A 91 -4.53 -12.97 -0.45
CA GLN A 91 -4.94 -12.73 0.94
C GLN A 91 -6.02 -11.66 1.02
N THR A 92 -5.84 -10.58 0.28
CA THR A 92 -6.80 -9.49 0.29
C THR A 92 -8.12 -9.94 -0.31
N ARG A 93 -8.07 -10.67 -1.44
CA ARG A 93 -9.29 -11.17 -2.08
C ARG A 93 -10.09 -12.06 -1.12
N ALA A 94 -9.40 -12.89 -0.34
CA ALA A 94 -10.04 -13.77 0.61
C ALA A 94 -10.74 -13.03 1.76
N GLU A 95 -10.26 -11.82 2.07
CA GLU A 95 -10.83 -10.98 3.13
C GLU A 95 -12.04 -10.18 2.67
N LEU A 96 -12.27 -10.09 1.37
CA LEU A 96 -13.33 -9.26 0.81
C LEU A 96 -14.56 -10.08 0.46
N ALA A 97 -15.69 -9.39 0.33
CA ALA A 97 -16.91 -10.02 -0.14
C ALA A 97 -16.81 -10.32 -1.64
N ALA A 98 -17.61 -11.27 -2.11
CA ALA A 98 -17.55 -11.71 -3.50
C ALA A 98 -17.86 -10.59 -4.49
N ASP A 99 -18.68 -9.63 -4.11
CA ASP A 99 -19.04 -8.52 -4.98
C ASP A 99 -18.16 -7.28 -4.81
N ASP A 100 -17.16 -7.34 -3.91
CA ASP A 100 -16.18 -6.27 -3.79
C ASP A 100 -15.21 -6.32 -4.98
N GLN A 101 -14.85 -5.14 -5.48
CA GLN A 101 -13.90 -5.02 -6.58
C GLN A 101 -12.53 -4.66 -6.04
N LEU A 102 -11.52 -5.38 -6.52
CA LEU A 102 -10.15 -5.18 -6.07
C LEU A 102 -9.31 -4.68 -7.26
N PHE A 103 -8.64 -3.56 -7.06
CA PHE A 103 -7.81 -2.94 -8.08
C PHE A 103 -6.36 -2.97 -7.62
N LEU A 104 -5.46 -3.41 -8.49
CA LEU A 104 -4.03 -3.33 -8.21
C LEU A 104 -3.45 -2.15 -8.97
N LEU A 105 -2.87 -1.21 -8.24
CA LEU A 105 -2.22 -0.07 -8.83
C LEU A 105 -0.74 -0.36 -8.89
N LEU A 106 -0.18 -0.33 -10.09
CA LEU A 106 1.24 -0.59 -10.27
C LEU A 106 1.99 0.70 -10.04
N GLY A 107 2.90 0.64 -9.09
CA GLY A 107 3.67 1.78 -8.72
C GLY A 107 4.81 2.05 -9.69
N TRP A 108 5.46 3.13 -9.45
CA TRP A 108 6.62 3.61 -10.18
C TRP A 108 7.88 3.52 -9.32
#